data_810eb4c086920bad7e82778fdf7a677e
#
_entry.id   810eb4c086920bad7e82778fdf7a677e
#
_cell.length_a   1.000
_cell.length_b   1.000
_cell.length_c   1.000
_cell.angle_alpha   90.00
_cell.angle_beta   90.00
_cell.angle_gamma   90.00
#
_symmetry.space_group_name_H-M   'P 1'
#
loop_
_entity.id
_entity.type
_entity.pdbx_description
1 polymer ?
#
loop_
_entity_poly.entity_id
_entity_poly.type
_entity_poly.pdbx_seq_one_letter_code
_entity_poly.pdbx_strand_id
1 'polypeptide(L)'
;MASIDITRHLFQFFPQLEGRALEVEAATVAEAVQALDRIAPGIAFYLCDERGRLRPHVNLFIGKEPVRDRFRLSDPIGPTDRLFILQALSGG
;
A
#
# COMPACT_ATOMS: atom_id res chain seq x y z
N MET A 1 6.96 6.05 12.84
CA MET A 1 5.90 5.66 11.92
C MET A 1 6.48 5.33 10.56
N ALA A 2 5.92 4.34 9.91
CA ALA A 2 6.36 4.00 8.57
C ALA A 2 5.79 4.99 7.55
N SER A 3 6.58 5.31 6.54
CA SER A 3 6.15 6.21 5.47
C SER A 3 5.55 5.41 4.31
N ILE A 4 4.59 6.02 3.60
CA ILE A 4 3.97 5.38 2.45
C ILE A 4 4.08 6.30 1.24
N ASP A 5 4.59 5.76 0.13
CA ASP A 5 4.62 6.43 -1.18
C ASP A 5 3.73 5.67 -2.15
N ILE A 6 2.94 6.40 -2.91
CA ILE A 6 1.91 5.83 -3.78
C ILE A 6 2.09 6.36 -5.20
N THR A 7 1.88 5.49 -6.19
CA THR A 7 1.86 5.88 -7.60
C THR A 7 0.86 7.01 -7.82
N ARG A 8 1.27 8.05 -8.54
CA ARG A 8 0.43 9.22 -8.80
C ARG A 8 -0.91 8.86 -9.42
N HIS A 9 -0.92 7.82 -10.22
CA HIS A 9 -2.14 7.32 -10.86
C HIS A 9 -3.28 7.08 -9.86
N LEU A 10 -2.95 6.63 -8.65
CA LEU A 10 -3.96 6.34 -7.64
C LEU A 10 -4.63 7.60 -7.08
N PHE A 11 -4.01 8.75 -7.23
CA PHE A 11 -4.61 10.00 -6.76
C PHE A 11 -5.88 10.36 -7.54
N GLN A 12 -6.07 9.79 -8.73
CA GLN A 12 -7.30 10.00 -9.50
C GLN A 12 -8.50 9.40 -8.77
N PHE A 13 -8.28 8.31 -8.04
CA PHE A 13 -9.34 7.61 -7.32
C PHE A 13 -9.38 7.98 -5.86
N PHE A 14 -8.26 8.44 -5.32
CA PHE A 14 -8.13 8.79 -3.91
C PHE A 14 -7.44 10.14 -3.80
N PRO A 15 -8.12 11.21 -4.24
CA PRO A 15 -7.50 12.55 -4.29
C PRO A 15 -7.09 13.08 -2.92
N GLN A 16 -7.69 12.56 -1.85
CA GLN A 16 -7.33 12.98 -0.49
C GLN A 16 -5.90 12.59 -0.11
N LEU A 17 -5.25 11.73 -0.88
CA LEU A 17 -3.89 11.33 -0.60
C LEU A 17 -2.85 12.22 -1.27
N GLU A 18 -3.26 12.99 -2.27
CA GLU A 18 -2.35 13.81 -3.03
C GLU A 18 -1.82 14.98 -2.21
N GLY A 19 -0.51 15.22 -2.29
CA GLY A 19 0.09 16.38 -1.65
C GLY A 19 0.30 16.23 -0.16
N ARG A 20 0.15 15.03 0.41
CA ARG A 20 0.36 14.80 1.83
C ARG A 20 1.48 13.79 2.07
N ALA A 21 2.20 14.01 3.15
CA ALA A 21 3.12 13.00 3.65
C ALA A 21 2.28 11.95 4.36
N LEU A 22 2.37 10.70 3.89
CA LEU A 22 1.61 9.61 4.48
C LEU A 22 2.50 8.84 5.43
N GLU A 23 2.12 8.81 6.70
CA GLU A 23 2.83 8.07 7.73
C GLU A 23 1.81 7.30 8.55
N VAL A 24 2.11 6.04 8.82
CA VAL A 24 1.19 5.18 9.55
C VAL A 24 1.94 4.39 10.60
N GLU A 25 1.24 4.05 11.66
CA GLU A 25 1.74 3.17 12.70
C GLU A 25 1.34 1.75 12.32
N ALA A 26 2.32 0.91 12.05
CA ALA A 26 2.06 -0.45 11.60
C ALA A 26 3.26 -1.33 11.87
N ALA A 27 3.00 -2.58 12.23
CA ALA A 27 4.05 -3.57 12.43
C ALA A 27 4.16 -4.53 11.25
N THR A 28 3.14 -4.56 10.39
CA THR A 28 3.14 -5.39 9.19
C THR A 28 2.58 -4.59 8.02
N VAL A 29 2.82 -5.09 6.81
CA VAL A 29 2.27 -4.47 5.61
C VAL A 29 0.74 -4.46 5.66
N ALA A 30 0.13 -5.54 6.17
CA ALA A 30 -1.33 -5.60 6.29
C ALA A 30 -1.85 -4.46 7.17
N GLU A 31 -1.19 -4.20 8.29
CA GLU A 31 -1.60 -3.11 9.16
C GLU A 31 -1.42 -1.75 8.50
N ALA A 32 -0.36 -1.60 7.71
CA ALA A 32 -0.12 -0.36 6.98
C ALA A 32 -1.24 -0.11 5.96
N VAL A 33 -1.67 -1.14 5.25
CA VAL A 33 -2.76 -1.02 4.30
C VAL A 33 -4.07 -0.66 5.01
N GLN A 34 -4.34 -1.27 6.16
CA GLN A 34 -5.53 -0.96 6.94
C GLN A 34 -5.50 0.48 7.45
N ALA A 35 -4.33 0.95 7.89
CA ALA A 35 -4.20 2.32 8.34
C ALA A 35 -4.43 3.30 7.19
N LEU A 36 -3.92 2.98 6.02
CA LEU A 36 -4.12 3.80 4.84
C LEU A 36 -5.61 3.84 4.45
N ASP A 37 -6.31 2.73 4.61
CA ASP A 37 -7.73 2.65 4.30
C ASP A 37 -8.56 3.57 5.18
N ARG A 38 -8.12 3.86 6.39
CA ARG A 38 -8.81 4.81 7.26
C ARG A 38 -8.67 6.23 6.74
N ILE A 39 -7.57 6.53 6.07
CA ILE A 39 -7.32 7.84 5.48
C ILE A 39 -8.07 7.96 4.15
N ALA A 40 -8.07 6.89 3.38
CA ALA A 40 -8.68 6.86 2.05
C ALA A 40 -9.56 5.60 1.94
N PRO A 41 -10.80 5.67 2.45
CA PRO A 41 -11.69 4.51 2.44
C PRO A 41 -11.86 3.92 1.04
N GLY A 42 -11.69 2.60 0.97
CA GLY A 42 -11.77 1.85 -0.28
C GLY A 42 -10.43 1.47 -0.88
N ILE A 43 -9.33 2.09 -0.41
CA ILE A 43 -8.03 1.80 -1.00
C ILE A 43 -7.58 0.37 -0.72
N ALA A 44 -7.92 -0.16 0.45
CA ALA A 44 -7.55 -1.54 0.76
C ALA A 44 -8.15 -2.52 -0.23
N PHE A 45 -9.40 -2.31 -0.62
CA PHE A 45 -10.07 -3.15 -1.60
C PHE A 45 -9.53 -2.92 -3.00
N TYR A 46 -9.05 -1.72 -3.27
CA TYR A 46 -8.42 -1.40 -4.55
C TYR A 46 -7.09 -2.14 -4.71
N LEU A 47 -6.32 -2.25 -3.64
CA LEU A 47 -5.01 -2.89 -3.66
C LEU A 47 -5.12 -4.41 -3.53
N CYS A 48 -6.10 -4.88 -2.78
CA CYS A 48 -6.27 -6.30 -2.47
C CYS A 48 -7.63 -6.77 -2.92
N ASP A 49 -7.75 -8.07 -3.13
CA ASP A 49 -9.04 -8.65 -3.48
C ASP A 49 -9.86 -8.92 -2.21
N GLU A 50 -11.03 -9.54 -2.37
CA GLU A 50 -11.95 -9.81 -1.28
C GLU A 50 -11.38 -10.76 -0.23
N ARG A 51 -10.33 -11.50 -0.57
CA ARG A 51 -9.66 -12.40 0.36
C ARG A 51 -8.45 -11.75 1.02
N GLY A 52 -8.19 -10.48 0.71
CA GLY A 52 -7.05 -9.76 1.25
C GLY A 52 -5.75 -10.01 0.52
N ARG A 53 -5.79 -10.73 -0.59
CA ARG A 53 -4.59 -10.99 -1.38
C ARG A 53 -4.30 -9.81 -2.29
N LEU A 54 -3.02 -9.48 -2.43
CA LEU A 54 -2.61 -8.39 -3.29
C LEU A 54 -2.98 -8.70 -4.75
N ARG A 55 -3.59 -7.74 -5.42
CA ARG A 55 -4.01 -7.93 -6.81
C ARG A 55 -2.79 -8.05 -7.72
N PRO A 56 -2.88 -8.81 -8.82
CA PRO A 56 -1.70 -9.09 -9.67
C PRO A 56 -1.02 -7.85 -10.23
N HIS A 57 -1.76 -6.78 -10.49
CA HIS A 57 -1.19 -5.56 -11.08
C HIS A 57 -0.69 -4.57 -10.03
N VAL A 58 -0.77 -4.93 -8.75
CA VAL A 58 -0.30 -4.08 -7.66
C VAL A 58 0.97 -4.70 -7.09
N ASN A 59 1.98 -3.84 -6.89
CA ASN A 59 3.23 -4.25 -6.28
C ASN A 59 3.53 -3.38 -5.09
N LEU A 60 3.93 -4.01 -3.99
CA LEU A 60 4.34 -3.31 -2.79
C LEU A 60 5.80 -3.62 -2.52
N PHE A 61 6.56 -2.58 -2.16
CA PHE A 61 7.96 -2.71 -1.81
C PHE A 61 8.20 -2.11 -0.44
N ILE A 62 9.01 -2.78 0.36
CA ILE A 62 9.52 -2.22 1.60
C ILE A 62 10.94 -1.77 1.29
N GLY A 63 11.14 -0.47 1.13
CA GLY A 63 12.39 0.04 0.60
C GLY A 63 12.60 -0.47 -0.82
N LYS A 64 13.64 -1.25 -1.03
CA LYS A 64 13.95 -1.83 -2.34
C LYS A 64 13.50 -3.26 -2.48
N GLU A 65 12.93 -3.84 -1.43
CA GLU A 65 12.58 -5.26 -1.41
C GLU A 65 11.09 -5.45 -1.68
N PRO A 66 10.74 -6.26 -2.68
CA PRO A 66 9.33 -6.56 -2.89
C PRO A 66 8.75 -7.33 -1.72
N VAL A 67 7.49 -7.09 -1.44
CA VAL A 67 6.77 -7.80 -0.39
C VAL A 67 6.75 -9.29 -0.75
N ARG A 68 7.06 -10.14 0.21
CA ARG A 68 7.13 -11.58 0.00
C ARG A 68 5.79 -12.26 0.10
N ASP A 69 4.99 -11.85 1.08
CA ASP A 69 3.71 -12.49 1.34
C ASP A 69 2.59 -11.66 0.70
N ARG A 70 2.26 -12.01 -0.54
CA ARG A 70 1.20 -11.33 -1.28
C ARG A 70 -0.20 -11.80 -0.88
N PHE A 71 -0.29 -12.85 -0.08
CA PHE A 71 -1.59 -13.41 0.30
C PHE A 71 -2.11 -12.84 1.60
N ARG A 72 -1.24 -12.60 2.58
CA ARG A 72 -1.66 -12.10 3.89
C ARG A 72 -1.00 -10.77 4.24
N LEU A 73 -0.01 -10.36 3.44
CA LEU A 73 0.75 -9.13 3.67
C LEU A 73 1.36 -9.12 5.08
N SER A 74 1.89 -10.27 5.48
CA SER A 74 2.44 -10.43 6.83
C SER A 74 3.88 -9.95 6.97
N ASP A 75 4.50 -9.47 5.90
CA ASP A 75 5.86 -8.95 5.97
C ASP A 75 5.96 -7.89 7.06
N PRO A 76 6.96 -7.98 7.92
CA PRO A 76 7.14 -6.97 8.97
C PRO A 76 7.60 -5.65 8.39
N ILE A 77 7.17 -4.57 9.01
CA ILE A 77 7.57 -3.22 8.61
C ILE A 77 7.92 -2.46 9.88
N GLY A 78 9.07 -1.76 9.84
CA GLY A 78 9.55 -1.01 10.97
C GLY A 78 9.22 0.47 10.87
N PRO A 79 9.47 1.23 11.94
CA PRO A 79 9.07 2.65 12.00
C PRO A 79 9.88 3.53 11.05
N THR A 80 11.03 3.07 10.59
CA THR A 80 11.83 3.85 9.63
C THR A 80 11.69 3.33 8.21
N ASP A 81 10.89 2.30 8.01
CA ASP A 81 10.70 1.73 6.67
C ASP A 81 9.78 2.60 5.83
N ARG A 82 9.95 2.48 4.53
CA ARG A 82 9.12 3.16 3.56
C ARG A 82 8.43 2.12 2.69
N LEU A 83 7.11 2.19 2.66
CA LEU A 83 6.30 1.28 1.85
C LEU A 83 5.97 1.99 0.53
N PHE A 84 6.33 1.37 -0.58
CA PHE A 84 6.01 1.89 -1.91
C PHE A 84 4.86 1.08 -2.49
N ILE A 85 3.83 1.78 -2.92
CA ILE A 85 2.66 1.16 -3.55
C ILE A 85 2.67 1.54 -5.01
N LEU A 86 2.90 0.56 -5.87
CA LEU A 86 3.02 0.76 -7.31
C LEU A 86 1.95 -0.06 -8.02
N GLN A 87 1.31 0.56 -9.00
CA GLN A 87 0.31 -0.12 -9.80
C GLN A 87 0.71 -0.07 -11.26
N ALA A 88 0.66 -1.21 -11.93
CA ALA A 88 0.88 -1.25 -13.36
C ALA A 88 -0.27 -0.53 -14.07
N LEU A 89 0.05 0.37 -14.98
CA LEU A 89 -0.95 1.20 -15.66
C LEU A 89 -1.66 0.48 -16.75
N SER A 90 -1.36 -0.47 -17.31
CA SER A 90 -2.10 -1.15 -18.36
C SER A 90 -2.07 -2.63 -18.16
N GLY A 91 -3.01 -3.29 -18.73
CA GLY A 91 -3.03 -4.74 -18.71
C GLY A 91 -1.96 -5.37 -19.57
N GLY A 92 -1.13 -4.54 -20.12
CA GLY A 92 -0.02 -5.01 -20.94
C GLY A 92 1.14 -5.42 -20.09
#